data_5a154ebfa33a061e04a9576c8b8bedde
#
_entry.id   5a154ebfa33a061e04a9576c8b8bedde
#
_cell.length_a   1.000
_cell.length_b   1.000
_cell.length_c   1.000
_cell.angle_alpha   90.00
_cell.angle_beta   90.00
_cell.angle_gamma   90.00
#
_symmetry.space_group_name_H-M   'P 1'
#
loop_
_entity.id
_entity.type
_entity.pdbx_description
1 polymer ?
#
loop_
_entity_poly.entity_id
_entity_poly.type
_entity_poly.pdbx_seq_one_letter_code
_entity_poly.pdbx_strand_id
1 'polypeptide(L)'
;MKRNFLKTTATLLVVIACVSFVNNETVPQKGKWVKLFDGKSLKGWHGFNKTGIIKNWDIEDGALVCLGAAKDAHGGDIVTNVAYDNFELKWEWKIDKQGNSGVMYHVVEGKKYKSPYETGPEYQMIDDIDFPEKLEDWQKTGADYAMNIANDKKKVNPVGEWNTSKIIFNKGHVEHWLNGEKIVSFKAWDAKWMKEKQEGKWKDYPDYGLAKKGLIALQDHGNKAYYKNIMIKVL
;
A
#
# COMPACT_ATOMS: atom_id res chain seq x y z
N MET A 1 6.64 2.86 84.05
CA MET A 1 6.04 2.03 82.98
C MET A 1 5.83 2.91 81.74
N LYS A 2 6.72 2.78 80.70
CA LYS A 2 6.60 3.47 79.44
C LYS A 2 6.06 2.52 78.39
N ARG A 3 4.84 2.79 77.84
CA ARG A 3 4.22 2.01 76.78
C ARG A 3 4.74 2.49 75.43
N ASN A 4 5.48 1.67 74.68
CA ASN A 4 5.85 1.92 73.32
C ASN A 4 4.69 1.54 72.39
N PHE A 5 4.19 2.53 71.61
CA PHE A 5 3.24 2.30 70.51
C PHE A 5 4.01 2.03 69.25
N LEU A 6 3.95 0.80 68.74
CA LEU A 6 4.41 0.46 67.42
C LEU A 6 3.42 0.97 66.37
N LYS A 7 3.83 1.91 65.55
CA LYS A 7 3.05 2.33 64.37
C LYS A 7 3.41 1.43 63.20
N THR A 8 2.47 0.58 62.80
CA THR A 8 2.59 -0.27 61.61
C THR A 8 2.11 0.56 60.43
N THR A 9 3.05 0.94 59.54
CA THR A 9 2.73 1.61 58.27
C THR A 9 2.45 0.51 57.23
N ALA A 10 1.21 0.39 56.80
CA ALA A 10 0.84 -0.50 55.70
C ALA A 10 1.12 0.22 54.35
N THR A 11 2.11 -0.24 53.62
CA THR A 11 2.41 0.23 52.27
C THR A 11 1.48 -0.49 51.29
N LEU A 12 0.55 0.23 50.71
CA LEU A 12 -0.35 -0.28 49.69
C LEU A 12 0.38 -0.29 48.35
N LEU A 13 0.79 -1.46 47.88
CA LEU A 13 1.37 -1.63 46.52
C LEU A 13 0.21 -1.61 45.51
N VAL A 14 0.08 -0.50 44.78
CA VAL A 14 -0.80 -0.44 43.61
C VAL A 14 -0.06 -1.07 42.41
N VAL A 15 -0.44 -2.30 42.09
CA VAL A 15 0.02 -2.96 40.84
C VAL A 15 -0.82 -2.40 39.70
N ILE A 16 -0.25 -1.47 38.92
CA ILE A 16 -0.85 -1.01 37.66
C ILE A 16 -0.58 -2.11 36.63
N ALA A 17 -1.56 -2.96 36.36
CA ALA A 17 -1.52 -3.89 35.24
C ALA A 17 -1.66 -3.09 33.94
N CYS A 18 -0.55 -2.85 33.24
CA CYS A 18 -0.58 -2.38 31.87
C CYS A 18 -1.15 -3.48 30.98
N VAL A 19 -2.44 -3.43 30.72
CA VAL A 19 -3.08 -4.27 29.69
C VAL A 19 -2.65 -3.70 28.34
N SER A 20 -1.62 -4.28 27.75
CA SER A 20 -1.25 -4.02 26.37
C SER A 20 -2.35 -4.61 25.48
N PHE A 21 -3.23 -3.78 24.94
CA PHE A 21 -4.14 -4.20 23.87
C PHE A 21 -3.29 -4.47 22.62
N VAL A 22 -2.91 -5.72 22.42
CA VAL A 22 -2.43 -6.18 21.13
C VAL A 22 -3.64 -6.17 20.22
N ASN A 23 -3.78 -5.13 19.41
CA ASN A 23 -4.75 -5.11 18.30
C ASN A 23 -4.30 -6.16 17.28
N ASN A 24 -4.71 -7.40 17.44
CA ASN A 24 -4.59 -8.43 16.42
C ASN A 24 -5.57 -8.07 15.29
N GLU A 25 -5.12 -7.28 14.33
CA GLU A 25 -5.88 -7.04 13.11
C GLU A 25 -5.96 -8.37 12.36
N THR A 26 -7.17 -8.84 12.15
CA THR A 26 -7.43 -10.14 11.48
C THR A 26 -7.82 -9.91 10.03
N VAL A 27 -7.51 -10.90 9.19
CA VAL A 27 -7.99 -10.92 7.79
C VAL A 27 -9.52 -10.79 7.79
N PRO A 28 -10.09 -9.88 6.98
CA PRO A 28 -11.53 -9.71 6.89
C PRO A 28 -12.27 -10.97 6.46
N GLN A 29 -13.55 -11.05 6.83
CA GLN A 29 -14.41 -12.14 6.40
C GLN A 29 -14.52 -12.17 4.88
N LYS A 30 -14.36 -13.36 4.29
CA LYS A 30 -14.47 -13.61 2.86
C LYS A 30 -15.79 -13.08 2.27
N GLY A 31 -15.70 -12.44 1.09
CA GLY A 31 -16.84 -11.95 0.33
C GLY A 31 -17.40 -10.60 0.79
N LYS A 32 -16.92 -10.01 1.89
CA LYS A 32 -17.38 -8.70 2.37
C LYS A 32 -16.36 -7.62 2.08
N TRP A 33 -16.85 -6.46 1.63
CA TRP A 33 -16.05 -5.26 1.49
C TRP A 33 -15.76 -4.65 2.86
N VAL A 34 -14.50 -4.36 3.14
CA VAL A 34 -14.06 -3.62 4.32
C VAL A 34 -13.22 -2.42 3.91
N LYS A 35 -13.29 -1.36 4.71
CA LYS A 35 -12.46 -0.17 4.53
C LYS A 35 -11.05 -0.46 5.04
N LEU A 36 -10.03 -0.15 4.23
CA LEU A 36 -8.63 -0.10 4.65
C LEU A 36 -8.24 1.29 5.18
N PHE A 37 -9.05 2.30 4.87
CA PHE A 37 -8.89 3.66 5.37
C PHE A 37 -10.25 4.21 5.80
N ASP A 38 -10.30 4.76 7.01
CA ASP A 38 -11.54 5.26 7.63
C ASP A 38 -11.85 6.74 7.33
N GLY A 39 -10.94 7.44 6.62
CA GLY A 39 -11.02 8.87 6.33
C GLY A 39 -10.54 9.76 7.49
N LYS A 40 -10.03 9.21 8.59
CA LYS A 40 -9.73 9.96 9.81
C LYS A 40 -8.41 9.58 10.48
N SER A 41 -7.88 8.39 10.22
CA SER A 41 -6.69 7.89 10.90
C SER A 41 -5.86 6.97 10.00
N LEU A 42 -4.58 6.82 10.32
CA LEU A 42 -3.66 5.85 9.71
C LEU A 42 -3.75 4.47 10.37
N LYS A 43 -4.82 4.21 11.15
CA LYS A 43 -5.04 2.89 11.74
C LYS A 43 -5.12 1.83 10.65
N GLY A 44 -4.41 0.72 10.83
CA GLY A 44 -4.33 -0.35 9.83
C GLY A 44 -3.14 -0.21 8.88
N TRP A 45 -2.34 0.85 9.02
CA TRP A 45 -1.18 1.13 8.20
C TRP A 45 0.08 1.37 9.05
N HIS A 46 1.25 1.02 8.50
CA HIS A 46 2.55 1.37 9.04
C HIS A 46 3.54 1.66 7.91
N GLY A 47 4.67 2.29 8.22
CA GLY A 47 5.72 2.54 7.24
C GLY A 47 6.45 1.25 6.89
N PHE A 48 6.73 1.01 5.60
CA PHE A 48 7.43 -0.18 5.13
C PHE A 48 8.75 -0.39 5.87
N ASN A 49 8.92 -1.57 6.47
CA ASN A 49 10.07 -1.93 7.33
C ASN A 49 10.31 -0.96 8.51
N LYS A 50 9.30 -0.22 8.94
CA LYS A 50 9.42 0.77 10.01
C LYS A 50 8.42 0.52 11.13
N THR A 51 8.80 0.93 12.34
CA THR A 51 7.90 1.04 13.50
C THR A 51 7.75 2.50 13.87
N GLY A 52 6.57 2.89 14.36
CA GLY A 52 6.31 4.23 14.85
C GLY A 52 5.59 5.14 13.86
N ILE A 53 5.80 6.45 13.99
CA ILE A 53 5.03 7.47 13.27
C ILE A 53 5.40 7.50 11.78
N ILE A 54 4.38 7.50 10.94
CA ILE A 54 4.49 7.71 9.50
C ILE A 54 4.55 9.23 9.25
N LYS A 55 5.67 9.73 8.76
CA LYS A 55 5.90 11.18 8.69
C LYS A 55 5.38 11.86 7.42
N ASN A 56 5.40 11.17 6.28
CA ASN A 56 5.09 11.76 4.97
C ASN A 56 3.65 11.50 4.53
N TRP A 57 2.82 11.03 5.43
CA TRP A 57 1.42 10.74 5.17
C TRP A 57 0.55 11.48 6.16
N ASP A 58 -0.47 12.15 5.66
CA ASP A 58 -1.42 12.94 6.43
C ASP A 58 -2.85 12.71 5.93
N ILE A 59 -3.81 13.39 6.52
CA ILE A 59 -5.21 13.31 6.17
C ILE A 59 -5.72 14.71 5.86
N GLU A 60 -6.12 14.94 4.63
CA GLU A 60 -6.71 16.19 4.17
C GLU A 60 -8.12 15.91 3.61
N ASP A 61 -9.13 16.56 4.11
CA ASP A 61 -10.55 16.45 3.64
C ASP A 61 -11.06 15.01 3.50
N GLY A 62 -10.66 14.13 4.44
CA GLY A 62 -11.04 12.73 4.44
C GLY A 62 -10.30 11.85 3.43
N ALA A 63 -9.29 12.40 2.76
CA ALA A 63 -8.36 11.66 1.92
C ALA A 63 -7.05 11.39 2.67
N LEU A 64 -6.47 10.24 2.47
CA LEU A 64 -5.10 9.91 2.84
C LEU A 64 -4.16 10.55 1.82
N VAL A 65 -3.20 11.33 2.27
CA VAL A 65 -2.34 12.14 1.40
C VAL A 65 -0.89 11.77 1.63
N CYS A 66 -0.22 11.36 0.56
CA CYS A 66 1.23 11.38 0.49
C CYS A 66 1.67 12.84 0.28
N LEU A 67 2.43 13.39 1.21
CA LEU A 67 2.87 14.80 1.15
C LEU A 67 4.01 15.02 0.15
N GLY A 68 4.59 13.93 -0.36
CA GLY A 68 5.78 13.98 -1.17
C GLY A 68 7.04 14.26 -0.35
N ALA A 69 8.20 14.04 -0.94
CA ALA A 69 9.45 14.32 -0.25
C ALA A 69 9.60 15.82 -0.02
N ALA A 70 9.45 16.25 1.22
CA ALA A 70 10.16 17.44 1.65
C ALA A 70 11.64 17.11 1.49
N LYS A 71 12.29 17.74 0.54
CA LYS A 71 13.69 17.80 0.09
C LYS A 71 14.74 16.74 0.54
N ASP A 72 14.50 15.93 1.58
CA ASP A 72 15.53 15.07 2.19
C ASP A 72 15.05 13.68 2.60
N ALA A 73 13.85 13.30 2.26
CA ALA A 73 13.34 12.00 2.65
C ALA A 73 12.57 11.38 1.49
N HIS A 74 13.12 10.35 0.93
CA HIS A 74 12.28 9.25 0.43
C HIS A 74 11.52 8.74 1.66
N GLY A 75 10.38 9.38 1.98
CA GLY A 75 9.73 9.32 3.29
C GLY A 75 9.22 7.99 3.66
N GLY A 76 8.93 7.26 2.66
CA GLY A 76 8.61 5.89 2.79
C GLY A 76 7.18 5.57 2.49
N ASP A 77 7.11 4.53 1.74
CA ASP A 77 5.89 3.82 1.45
C ASP A 77 5.23 3.36 2.74
N ILE A 78 3.91 3.28 2.71
CA ILE A 78 3.12 2.70 3.79
C ILE A 78 2.52 1.37 3.35
N VAL A 79 2.35 0.47 4.30
CA VAL A 79 1.79 -0.85 4.06
C VAL A 79 0.67 -1.17 5.03
N THR A 80 -0.27 -2.03 4.61
CA THR A 80 -1.31 -2.53 5.50
C THR A 80 -0.74 -3.43 6.60
N ASN A 81 -1.34 -3.43 7.80
CA ASN A 81 -0.97 -4.37 8.87
C ASN A 81 -1.37 -5.83 8.58
N VAL A 82 -2.31 -6.02 7.65
CA VAL A 82 -2.85 -7.34 7.28
C VAL A 82 -2.40 -7.71 5.88
N ALA A 83 -1.96 -8.96 5.71
CA ALA A 83 -1.59 -9.52 4.41
C ALA A 83 -2.78 -10.24 3.76
N TYR A 84 -2.89 -10.11 2.43
CA TYR A 84 -3.96 -10.66 1.60
C TYR A 84 -3.38 -11.59 0.54
N ASP A 85 -4.13 -12.64 0.18
CA ASP A 85 -3.78 -13.57 -0.90
C ASP A 85 -4.66 -13.36 -2.15
N ASN A 86 -5.94 -13.69 -2.07
CA ASN A 86 -6.91 -13.44 -3.15
C ASN A 86 -7.87 -12.34 -2.72
N PHE A 87 -7.99 -11.31 -3.55
CA PHE A 87 -8.74 -10.10 -3.17
C PHE A 87 -9.26 -9.33 -4.38
N GLU A 88 -10.25 -8.49 -4.13
CA GLU A 88 -10.56 -7.30 -4.90
C GLU A 88 -10.20 -6.09 -4.05
N LEU A 89 -9.32 -5.22 -4.54
CA LEU A 89 -8.95 -3.93 -3.95
C LEU A 89 -9.47 -2.82 -4.84
N LYS A 90 -10.14 -1.83 -4.27
CA LYS A 90 -10.57 -0.62 -4.99
C LYS A 90 -10.25 0.63 -4.19
N TRP A 91 -9.96 1.71 -4.91
CA TRP A 91 -9.68 3.02 -4.32
C TRP A 91 -10.00 4.13 -5.30
N GLU A 92 -10.13 5.34 -4.78
CA GLU A 92 -10.12 6.57 -5.55
C GLU A 92 -8.81 7.31 -5.30
N TRP A 93 -8.27 7.93 -6.34
CA TRP A 93 -7.00 8.63 -6.27
C TRP A 93 -6.94 9.83 -7.20
N LYS A 94 -6.10 10.78 -6.85
CA LYS A 94 -5.64 11.86 -7.72
C LYS A 94 -4.19 12.19 -7.42
N ILE A 95 -3.50 12.78 -8.37
CA ILE A 95 -2.12 13.23 -8.26
C ILE A 95 -2.02 14.67 -8.73
N ASP A 96 -1.01 15.37 -8.26
CA ASP A 96 -0.67 16.69 -8.75
C ASP A 96 0.09 16.61 -10.07
N LYS A 97 0.31 17.76 -10.73
CA LYS A 97 1.09 17.84 -11.98
C LYS A 97 2.48 17.23 -11.78
N GLN A 98 2.93 16.43 -12.76
CA GLN A 98 4.17 15.66 -12.71
C GLN A 98 4.19 14.64 -11.55
N GLY A 99 3.02 14.30 -11.01
CA GLY A 99 2.88 13.36 -9.90
C GLY A 99 3.24 11.94 -10.31
N ASN A 100 3.81 11.21 -9.34
CA ASN A 100 4.10 9.79 -9.46
C ASN A 100 3.82 9.12 -8.11
N SER A 101 3.11 8.02 -8.15
CA SER A 101 2.78 7.16 -7.02
C SER A 101 2.33 5.79 -7.55
N GLY A 102 1.96 4.87 -6.67
CA GLY A 102 1.50 3.55 -7.08
C GLY A 102 0.84 2.78 -5.94
N VAL A 103 0.16 1.72 -6.30
CA VAL A 103 -0.40 0.74 -5.35
C VAL A 103 0.25 -0.61 -5.62
N MET A 104 1.04 -1.09 -4.66
CA MET A 104 1.69 -2.39 -4.75
C MET A 104 0.93 -3.43 -3.95
N TYR A 105 0.98 -4.66 -4.38
CA TYR A 105 0.30 -5.78 -3.74
C TYR A 105 1.22 -6.99 -3.57
N HIS A 106 0.86 -7.88 -2.64
CA HIS A 106 1.69 -9.02 -2.22
C HIS A 106 3.10 -8.61 -1.76
N VAL A 107 3.19 -7.41 -1.17
CA VAL A 107 4.43 -6.89 -0.62
C VAL A 107 4.87 -7.71 0.58
N VAL A 108 6.16 -8.03 0.64
CA VAL A 108 6.80 -8.71 1.76
C VAL A 108 7.81 -7.78 2.41
N GLU A 109 7.70 -7.64 3.72
CA GLU A 109 8.68 -6.92 4.53
C GLU A 109 9.85 -7.81 4.94
N GLY A 110 10.98 -7.19 5.19
CA GLY A 110 12.19 -7.85 5.69
C GLY A 110 13.42 -6.98 5.52
N LYS A 111 14.40 -7.11 6.41
CA LYS A 111 15.62 -6.28 6.45
C LYS A 111 16.41 -6.25 5.13
N LYS A 112 16.26 -7.26 4.29
CA LYS A 112 16.94 -7.35 2.99
C LYS A 112 16.29 -6.47 1.91
N TYR A 113 15.04 -6.06 2.11
CA TYR A 113 14.31 -5.24 1.14
C TYR A 113 14.36 -3.76 1.54
N LYS A 114 14.76 -2.92 0.62
CA LYS A 114 14.82 -1.46 0.79
C LYS A 114 13.49 -0.78 0.45
N SER A 115 12.75 -1.38 -0.46
CA SER A 115 11.50 -0.82 -1.00
C SER A 115 10.47 -1.91 -1.27
N PRO A 116 9.15 -1.61 -1.19
CA PRO A 116 8.08 -2.57 -1.44
C PRO A 116 8.12 -3.17 -2.85
N TYR A 117 8.55 -2.40 -3.86
CA TYR A 117 8.62 -2.85 -5.26
C TYR A 117 9.62 -4.00 -5.48
N GLU A 118 10.52 -4.27 -4.52
CA GLU A 118 11.44 -5.41 -4.64
C GLU A 118 10.69 -6.76 -4.53
N THR A 119 9.48 -6.75 -4.00
CA THR A 119 8.67 -7.95 -3.81
C THR A 119 7.27 -7.84 -4.40
N GLY A 120 6.66 -6.65 -4.40
CA GLY A 120 5.28 -6.42 -4.80
C GLY A 120 5.14 -5.84 -6.20
N PRO A 121 4.35 -6.47 -7.09
CA PRO A 121 3.92 -5.85 -8.35
C PRO A 121 3.15 -4.57 -8.09
N GLU A 122 3.24 -3.62 -9.03
CA GLU A 122 2.73 -2.27 -8.87
C GLU A 122 1.67 -1.91 -9.92
N TYR A 123 0.52 -1.44 -9.46
CA TYR A 123 -0.40 -0.65 -10.27
C TYR A 123 0.11 0.78 -10.32
N GLN A 124 0.59 1.22 -11.49
CA GLN A 124 1.20 2.54 -11.66
C GLN A 124 0.18 3.68 -11.64
N MET A 125 0.54 4.79 -11.01
CA MET A 125 -0.21 6.04 -10.97
C MET A 125 0.74 7.20 -11.25
N ILE A 126 0.72 7.77 -12.46
CA ILE A 126 1.68 8.79 -12.90
C ILE A 126 0.98 9.81 -13.80
N ASP A 127 1.51 11.01 -13.89
CA ASP A 127 1.07 11.99 -14.86
C ASP A 127 1.55 11.57 -16.26
N ASP A 128 0.69 10.95 -17.03
CA ASP A 128 1.01 10.42 -18.36
C ASP A 128 1.37 11.50 -19.38
N ILE A 129 1.09 12.79 -19.09
CA ILE A 129 1.17 13.91 -20.06
C ILE A 129 2.35 14.82 -19.73
N ASP A 130 2.44 15.29 -18.49
CA ASP A 130 3.38 16.35 -18.10
C ASP A 130 4.54 15.82 -17.24
N PHE A 131 4.71 14.49 -17.12
CA PHE A 131 5.85 13.93 -16.42
C PHE A 131 7.16 14.39 -17.10
N PRO A 132 8.22 14.78 -16.33
CA PRO A 132 9.41 15.41 -16.91
C PRO A 132 10.15 14.55 -17.92
N GLU A 133 10.17 13.22 -17.70
CA GLU A 133 10.81 12.28 -18.61
C GLU A 133 9.79 11.68 -19.58
N LYS A 134 10.25 11.33 -20.78
CA LYS A 134 9.42 10.59 -21.73
C LYS A 134 9.08 9.21 -21.15
N LEU A 135 7.79 8.94 -21.00
CA LEU A 135 7.31 7.67 -20.49
C LEU A 135 7.14 6.64 -21.61
N GLU A 136 7.70 5.47 -21.40
CA GLU A 136 7.36 4.27 -22.16
C GLU A 136 5.99 3.71 -21.69
N ASP A 137 5.31 2.94 -22.53
CA ASP A 137 3.94 2.49 -22.24
C ASP A 137 3.85 1.64 -20.95
N TRP A 138 4.90 0.93 -20.59
CA TRP A 138 4.98 0.14 -19.37
C TRP A 138 5.16 0.97 -18.09
N GLN A 139 5.45 2.27 -18.21
CA GLN A 139 5.58 3.23 -17.11
C GLN A 139 4.31 4.03 -16.87
N LYS A 140 3.33 3.96 -17.77
CA LYS A 140 2.13 4.80 -17.74
C LYS A 140 1.10 4.29 -16.74
N THR A 141 0.21 5.18 -16.33
CA THR A 141 -0.88 4.91 -15.40
C THR A 141 -1.67 3.66 -15.76
N GLY A 142 -1.92 2.83 -14.75
CA GLY A 142 -2.70 1.59 -14.84
C GLY A 142 -1.90 0.37 -15.29
N ALA A 143 -0.67 0.53 -15.82
CA ALA A 143 0.19 -0.60 -16.11
C ALA A 143 0.49 -1.44 -14.86
N ASP A 144 0.70 -2.73 -15.02
CA ASP A 144 1.48 -3.55 -14.11
C ASP A 144 2.95 -3.24 -14.43
N TYR A 145 3.55 -2.36 -13.62
CA TYR A 145 4.76 -1.63 -13.95
C TYR A 145 5.90 -2.53 -14.41
N ALA A 146 6.41 -2.25 -15.61
CA ALA A 146 7.47 -2.99 -16.27
C ALA A 146 7.19 -4.48 -16.57
N MET A 147 5.90 -4.89 -16.53
CA MET A 147 5.46 -6.24 -16.86
C MET A 147 4.33 -6.23 -17.91
N ASN A 148 3.22 -5.54 -17.64
CA ASN A 148 2.07 -5.55 -18.54
C ASN A 148 1.57 -4.13 -18.80
N ILE A 149 1.48 -3.74 -20.06
CA ILE A 149 0.97 -2.42 -20.46
C ILE A 149 -0.56 -2.36 -20.39
N ALA A 150 -1.10 -1.18 -20.12
CA ALA A 150 -2.53 -0.94 -20.23
C ALA A 150 -2.99 -0.92 -21.70
N ASN A 151 -4.19 -1.45 -21.97
CA ASN A 151 -4.78 -1.47 -23.30
C ASN A 151 -5.36 -0.10 -23.70
N ASP A 152 -5.90 0.01 -24.91
CA ASP A 152 -6.47 1.22 -25.53
C ASP A 152 -7.77 1.72 -24.88
N LYS A 153 -8.40 0.94 -23.99
CA LYS A 153 -9.56 1.37 -23.19
C LYS A 153 -9.19 2.30 -22.03
N LYS A 154 -7.88 2.43 -21.75
CA LYS A 154 -7.41 3.31 -20.69
C LYS A 154 -7.85 4.76 -20.91
N LYS A 155 -8.57 5.31 -19.92
CA LYS A 155 -8.97 6.72 -19.86
C LYS A 155 -8.67 7.26 -18.48
N VAL A 156 -7.64 8.11 -18.37
CA VAL A 156 -7.25 8.80 -17.14
C VAL A 156 -7.94 10.14 -17.09
N ASN A 157 -8.55 10.50 -15.96
CA ASN A 157 -9.05 11.86 -15.75
C ASN A 157 -7.86 12.81 -15.58
N PRO A 158 -8.01 14.08 -15.92
CA PRO A 158 -6.95 15.09 -15.81
C PRO A 158 -6.31 15.12 -14.41
N VAL A 159 -5.06 15.57 -14.36
CA VAL A 159 -4.34 15.84 -13.12
C VAL A 159 -5.18 16.73 -12.19
N GLY A 160 -5.23 16.39 -10.91
CA GLY A 160 -6.07 17.05 -9.90
C GLY A 160 -7.51 16.52 -9.82
N GLU A 161 -7.96 15.73 -10.79
CA GLU A 161 -9.27 15.09 -10.76
C GLU A 161 -9.19 13.65 -10.21
N TRP A 162 -10.28 13.21 -9.59
CA TRP A 162 -10.36 11.88 -9.01
C TRP A 162 -10.54 10.79 -10.07
N ASN A 163 -9.71 9.77 -10.00
CA ASN A 163 -9.84 8.52 -10.74
C ASN A 163 -10.30 7.40 -9.80
N THR A 164 -10.95 6.39 -10.34
CA THR A 164 -11.28 5.15 -9.63
C THR A 164 -10.44 4.02 -10.19
N SER A 165 -9.83 3.22 -9.31
CA SER A 165 -9.06 2.05 -9.72
C SER A 165 -9.46 0.81 -8.92
N LYS A 166 -9.20 -0.35 -9.52
CA LYS A 166 -9.42 -1.64 -8.90
C LYS A 166 -8.37 -2.64 -9.37
N ILE A 167 -7.88 -3.45 -8.44
CA ILE A 167 -7.10 -4.64 -8.70
C ILE A 167 -7.95 -5.85 -8.29
N ILE A 168 -8.04 -6.84 -9.15
CA ILE A 168 -8.53 -8.17 -8.80
C ILE A 168 -7.35 -9.12 -8.87
N PHE A 169 -7.05 -9.81 -7.77
CA PHE A 169 -6.08 -10.88 -7.72
C PHE A 169 -6.78 -12.16 -7.26
N ASN A 170 -6.92 -13.13 -8.15
CA ASN A 170 -7.61 -14.38 -7.85
C ASN A 170 -6.85 -15.58 -8.42
N LYS A 171 -6.19 -16.35 -7.55
CA LYS A 171 -5.43 -17.57 -7.91
C LYS A 171 -4.45 -17.33 -9.08
N GLY A 172 -3.74 -16.18 -9.01
CA GLY A 172 -2.78 -15.75 -10.02
C GLY A 172 -3.40 -15.11 -11.26
N HIS A 173 -4.72 -15.08 -11.43
CA HIS A 173 -5.34 -14.22 -12.44
C HIS A 173 -5.41 -12.80 -11.89
N VAL A 174 -4.85 -11.86 -12.64
CA VAL A 174 -4.74 -10.45 -12.23
C VAL A 174 -5.45 -9.56 -13.23
N GLU A 175 -6.20 -8.60 -12.73
CA GLU A 175 -6.84 -7.57 -13.53
C GLU A 175 -6.59 -6.19 -12.92
N HIS A 176 -6.24 -5.21 -13.75
CA HIS A 176 -6.28 -3.79 -13.40
C HIS A 176 -7.45 -3.11 -14.10
N TRP A 177 -8.15 -2.29 -13.34
CA TRP A 177 -9.30 -1.53 -13.80
C TRP A 177 -9.08 -0.03 -13.52
N LEU A 178 -9.48 0.81 -14.44
CA LEU A 178 -9.43 2.27 -14.32
C LEU A 178 -10.72 2.87 -14.83
N ASN A 179 -11.37 3.71 -14.03
CA ASN A 179 -12.62 4.42 -14.36
C ASN A 179 -13.69 3.52 -14.98
N GLY A 180 -13.84 2.30 -14.45
CA GLY A 180 -14.82 1.32 -14.89
C GLY A 180 -14.39 0.38 -16.01
N GLU A 181 -13.25 0.64 -16.66
CA GLU A 181 -12.72 -0.17 -17.74
C GLU A 181 -11.62 -1.14 -17.27
N LYS A 182 -11.64 -2.38 -17.75
CA LYS A 182 -10.55 -3.32 -17.55
C LYS A 182 -9.44 -3.02 -18.55
N ILE A 183 -8.28 -2.60 -18.02
CA ILE A 183 -7.18 -2.09 -18.83
C ILE A 183 -5.98 -3.05 -18.88
N VAL A 184 -5.81 -3.94 -17.90
CA VAL A 184 -4.78 -4.98 -17.88
C VAL A 184 -5.42 -6.29 -17.43
N SER A 185 -4.97 -7.41 -18.02
CA SER A 185 -5.33 -8.75 -17.57
C SER A 185 -4.23 -9.74 -17.92
N PHE A 186 -3.74 -10.50 -16.93
CA PHE A 186 -2.68 -11.47 -17.11
C PHE A 186 -2.77 -12.63 -16.10
N LYS A 187 -1.93 -13.65 -16.32
CA LYS A 187 -1.74 -14.75 -15.39
C LYS A 187 -0.36 -14.64 -14.78
N ALA A 188 -0.30 -14.33 -13.49
CA ALA A 188 0.93 -14.36 -12.73
C ALA A 188 1.44 -15.81 -12.60
N TRP A 189 2.77 -15.95 -12.55
CA TRP A 189 3.49 -17.20 -12.33
C TRP A 189 3.37 -18.24 -13.45
N ASP A 190 2.78 -17.90 -14.60
CA ASP A 190 2.88 -18.77 -15.77
C ASP A 190 4.25 -18.64 -16.45
N ALA A 191 4.51 -19.48 -17.44
CA ALA A 191 5.80 -19.51 -18.13
C ALA A 191 6.14 -18.17 -18.82
N LYS A 192 5.13 -17.48 -19.39
CA LYS A 192 5.30 -16.16 -20.01
C LYS A 192 5.70 -15.12 -18.97
N TRP A 193 4.94 -15.00 -17.89
CA TRP A 193 5.20 -14.04 -16.82
C TRP A 193 6.58 -14.27 -16.18
N MET A 194 6.95 -15.54 -15.92
CA MET A 194 8.26 -15.87 -15.35
C MET A 194 9.40 -15.49 -16.29
N LYS A 195 9.23 -15.69 -17.59
CA LYS A 195 10.22 -15.27 -18.60
C LYS A 195 10.37 -13.76 -18.62
N GLU A 196 9.27 -13.00 -18.68
CA GLU A 196 9.27 -11.53 -18.68
C GLU A 196 9.95 -10.96 -17.43
N LYS A 197 9.69 -11.54 -16.26
CA LYS A 197 10.40 -11.20 -15.02
C LYS A 197 11.91 -11.42 -15.12
N GLN A 198 12.33 -12.58 -15.63
CA GLN A 198 13.74 -12.97 -15.68
C GLN A 198 14.55 -12.20 -16.74
N GLU A 199 13.91 -11.77 -17.82
CA GLU A 199 14.55 -11.05 -18.94
C GLU A 199 14.36 -9.53 -18.86
N GLY A 200 13.37 -9.04 -18.10
CA GLY A 200 12.99 -7.63 -17.99
C GLY A 200 13.69 -6.88 -16.85
N LYS A 201 13.08 -5.76 -16.47
CA LYS A 201 13.53 -4.88 -15.38
C LYS A 201 13.73 -5.63 -14.05
N TRP A 202 12.94 -6.65 -13.80
CA TRP A 202 12.89 -7.35 -12.53
C TRP A 202 13.87 -8.52 -12.41
N LYS A 203 14.76 -8.72 -13.37
CA LYS A 203 15.76 -9.80 -13.37
C LYS A 203 16.67 -9.78 -12.13
N ASP A 204 17.00 -8.58 -11.64
CA ASP A 204 17.89 -8.38 -10.50
C ASP A 204 17.13 -8.36 -9.15
N TYR A 205 15.81 -8.59 -9.17
CA TYR A 205 14.93 -8.66 -8.00
C TYR A 205 14.35 -10.09 -7.87
N PRO A 206 15.09 -11.01 -7.24
CA PRO A 206 14.74 -12.44 -7.24
C PRO A 206 13.35 -12.72 -6.66
N ASP A 207 12.93 -11.94 -5.66
CA ASP A 207 11.66 -12.16 -4.94
C ASP A 207 10.47 -11.37 -5.53
N TYR A 208 10.70 -10.53 -6.57
CA TYR A 208 9.63 -9.74 -7.19
C TYR A 208 8.47 -10.62 -7.66
N GLY A 209 7.26 -10.29 -7.18
CA GLY A 209 6.00 -10.90 -7.58
C GLY A 209 5.83 -12.38 -7.22
N LEU A 210 6.73 -12.99 -6.45
CA LEU A 210 6.68 -14.43 -6.13
C LEU A 210 5.82 -14.75 -4.91
N ALA A 211 5.58 -13.78 -4.04
CA ALA A 211 4.74 -13.96 -2.87
C ALA A 211 3.28 -14.19 -3.28
N LYS A 212 2.65 -15.22 -2.72
CA LYS A 212 1.23 -15.53 -2.97
C LYS A 212 0.29 -14.87 -1.98
N LYS A 213 0.85 -14.27 -0.95
CA LYS A 213 0.17 -13.50 0.08
C LYS A 213 1.12 -12.41 0.56
N GLY A 214 0.63 -11.20 0.71
CA GLY A 214 1.44 -10.08 1.18
C GLY A 214 0.60 -8.86 1.47
N LEU A 215 1.28 -7.78 1.82
CA LEU A 215 0.69 -6.51 2.19
C LEU A 215 0.28 -5.71 0.94
N ILE A 216 -0.63 -4.76 1.14
CA ILE A 216 -0.91 -3.70 0.17
C ILE A 216 -0.04 -2.51 0.55
N ALA A 217 0.68 -1.93 -0.41
CA ALA A 217 1.47 -0.73 -0.20
C ALA A 217 0.93 0.45 -1.01
N LEU A 218 1.09 1.65 -0.46
CA LEU A 218 0.93 2.92 -1.17
C LEU A 218 2.30 3.58 -1.28
N GLN A 219 2.66 4.01 -2.50
CA GLN A 219 4.01 4.50 -2.79
C GLN A 219 4.15 5.98 -2.47
N ASP A 220 5.25 6.33 -1.82
CA ASP A 220 5.78 7.69 -1.74
C ASP A 220 6.94 7.85 -2.72
N HIS A 221 6.66 8.38 -3.90
CA HIS A 221 7.67 8.66 -4.94
C HIS A 221 8.22 10.10 -4.87
N GLY A 222 7.94 10.82 -3.79
CA GLY A 222 8.36 12.20 -3.63
C GLY A 222 7.40 13.23 -4.23
N ASN A 223 6.24 12.81 -4.72
CA ASN A 223 5.20 13.67 -5.26
C ASN A 223 3.93 13.58 -4.39
N LYS A 224 3.11 14.65 -4.45
CA LYS A 224 1.83 14.65 -3.75
C LYS A 224 0.82 13.75 -4.44
N ALA A 225 0.25 12.81 -3.69
CA ALA A 225 -0.78 11.89 -4.15
C ALA A 225 -1.85 11.71 -3.08
N TYR A 226 -3.10 11.56 -3.52
CA TYR A 226 -4.27 11.49 -2.65
C TYR A 226 -5.03 10.20 -2.89
N TYR A 227 -5.49 9.59 -1.79
CA TYR A 227 -6.23 8.34 -1.81
C TYR A 227 -7.46 8.44 -0.90
N LYS A 228 -8.59 7.92 -1.34
CA LYS A 228 -9.78 7.77 -0.52
C LYS A 228 -10.57 6.55 -0.92
N ASN A 229 -11.58 6.20 -0.12
CA ASN A 229 -12.46 5.06 -0.38
C ASN A 229 -11.69 3.76 -0.64
N ILE A 230 -10.53 3.58 0.05
CA ILE A 230 -9.71 2.38 -0.07
C ILE A 230 -10.45 1.24 0.60
N MET A 231 -10.86 0.26 -0.18
CA MET A 231 -11.64 -0.89 0.27
C MET A 231 -11.10 -2.19 -0.31
N ILE A 232 -11.16 -3.25 0.49
CA ILE A 232 -10.76 -4.59 0.07
C ILE A 232 -11.86 -5.60 0.34
N LYS A 233 -11.95 -6.62 -0.51
CA LYS A 233 -12.80 -7.79 -0.36
C LYS A 233 -11.97 -9.04 -0.56
N VAL A 234 -11.87 -9.90 0.43
CA VAL A 234 -11.20 -11.21 0.34
C VAL A 234 -12.05 -12.15 -0.52
N LEU A 235 -11.42 -12.90 -1.45
CA LEU A 235 -12.06 -13.80 -2.41
C LEU A 235 -11.98 -15.27 -1.99
#